data_75614c37ce71cb0398c23b66dae03024
#
_entry.id   75614c37ce71cb0398c23b66dae03024
#
_cell.length_a   1.000
_cell.length_b   1.000
_cell.length_c   1.000
_cell.angle_alpha   90.00
_cell.angle_beta   90.00
_cell.angle_gamma   90.00
#
_symmetry.space_group_name_H-M   'P 1'
#
loop_
_entity.id
_entity.type
_entity.pdbx_description
1 polymer ?
#
loop_
_entity_poly.entity_id
_entity_poly.type
_entity_poly.pdbx_seq_one_letter_code
_entity_poly.pdbx_strand_id
1 'polypeptide(L)'
;CAMAAICDITISSEDAIFQLPETSHGIMPTMAMSSLIDRVQRKTILYLTYTAASVDAQYALNSGLISQIVPANQLKNSIEEAAEAIRRIPFPAINAVKEFSTNSIGLPMSAAEDYARSLHSLINSSEAMRDK
;
A
#
# COMPACT_ATOMS: atom_id res chain seq x y z
N CYS A 1 6.53 -10.76 -1.31
CA CYS A 1 6.50 -9.48 -0.57
C CYS A 1 6.49 -8.25 -1.48
N ALA A 2 7.47 -8.08 -2.38
CA ALA A 2 7.61 -6.86 -3.17
C ALA A 2 6.35 -6.47 -3.96
N MET A 3 5.73 -7.44 -4.65
CA MET A 3 4.46 -7.21 -5.36
C MET A 3 3.32 -6.77 -4.43
N ALA A 4 3.22 -7.38 -3.25
CA ALA A 4 2.22 -6.98 -2.25
C ALA A 4 2.46 -5.55 -1.76
N ALA A 5 3.73 -5.20 -1.50
CA ALA A 5 4.10 -3.88 -1.00
C ALA A 5 3.89 -2.74 -2.00
N ILE A 6 4.09 -2.98 -3.31
CA ILE A 6 4.00 -1.91 -4.32
C ILE A 6 2.53 -1.56 -4.67
N CYS A 7 1.59 -2.47 -4.41
CA CYS A 7 0.17 -2.20 -4.60
C CYS A 7 -0.36 -1.23 -3.53
N ASP A 8 -1.29 -0.36 -3.91
CA ASP A 8 -1.91 0.59 -2.98
C ASP A 8 -2.83 -0.12 -1.97
N ILE A 9 -3.46 -1.22 -2.40
CA ILE A 9 -4.31 -2.09 -1.57
C ILE A 9 -3.94 -3.54 -1.85
N THR A 10 -3.73 -4.31 -0.79
CA THR A 10 -3.45 -5.74 -0.87
C THR A 10 -4.37 -6.50 0.06
N ILE A 11 -5.19 -7.38 -0.49
CA ILE A 11 -6.06 -8.29 0.25
C ILE A 11 -5.46 -9.69 0.15
N SER A 12 -5.31 -10.35 1.29
CA SER A 12 -4.69 -11.67 1.39
C SER A 12 -5.64 -12.68 1.98
N SER A 13 -5.47 -13.95 1.60
CA SER A 13 -6.07 -15.06 2.33
C SER A 13 -5.34 -15.29 3.66
N GLU A 14 -6.03 -15.89 4.61
CA GLU A 14 -5.51 -16.21 5.96
C GLU A 14 -4.34 -17.19 5.96
N ASP A 15 -4.24 -18.03 4.93
CA ASP A 15 -3.20 -19.06 4.75
C ASP A 15 -2.00 -18.57 3.93
N ALA A 16 -1.97 -17.30 3.51
CA ALA A 16 -0.87 -16.76 2.72
C ALA A 16 0.41 -16.60 3.54
N ILE A 17 1.54 -16.87 2.87
CA ILE A 17 2.89 -16.72 3.42
C ILE A 17 3.67 -15.69 2.64
N PHE A 18 4.42 -14.86 3.35
CA PHE A 18 5.24 -13.79 2.80
C PHE A 18 6.71 -14.00 3.16
N GLN A 19 7.61 -13.77 2.22
CA GLN A 19 9.05 -13.95 2.40
C GLN A 19 9.85 -13.04 1.47
N LEU A 20 11.06 -12.67 1.90
CA LEU A 20 12.12 -12.07 1.08
C LEU A 20 13.31 -13.04 1.10
N PRO A 21 13.36 -14.03 0.19
CA PRO A 21 14.32 -15.12 0.26
C PRO A 21 15.69 -14.78 -0.34
N GLU A 22 15.89 -13.61 -0.92
CA GLU A 22 17.05 -13.24 -1.75
C GLU A 22 18.37 -13.46 -1.03
N THR A 23 18.47 -13.05 0.24
CA THR A 23 19.70 -13.18 1.02
C THR A 23 20.10 -14.63 1.28
N SER A 24 19.14 -15.55 1.40
CA SER A 24 19.42 -16.99 1.53
C SER A 24 20.05 -17.59 0.26
N HIS A 25 19.89 -16.91 -0.87
CA HIS A 25 20.49 -17.29 -2.16
C HIS A 25 21.71 -16.44 -2.52
N GLY A 26 22.24 -15.64 -1.58
CA GLY A 26 23.37 -14.74 -1.82
C GLY A 26 23.07 -13.56 -2.74
N ILE A 27 21.80 -13.21 -2.91
CA ILE A 27 21.35 -12.10 -3.76
C ILE A 27 21.08 -10.87 -2.89
N MET A 28 21.54 -9.70 -3.33
CA MET A 28 21.24 -8.44 -2.68
C MET A 28 19.78 -8.04 -2.94
N PRO A 29 18.95 -7.87 -1.91
CA PRO A 29 17.50 -7.68 -2.06
C PRO A 29 17.07 -6.20 -2.25
N THR A 30 17.99 -5.30 -2.58
CA THR A 30 17.71 -3.85 -2.61
C THR A 30 16.58 -3.47 -3.56
N MET A 31 16.39 -4.19 -4.67
CA MET A 31 15.26 -3.98 -5.58
C MET A 31 13.92 -4.34 -4.92
N ALA A 32 13.85 -5.47 -4.23
CA ALA A 32 12.66 -5.85 -3.46
C ALA A 32 12.43 -4.89 -2.28
N MET A 33 13.49 -4.51 -1.57
CA MET A 33 13.42 -3.56 -0.45
C MET A 33 12.87 -2.20 -0.88
N SER A 34 13.19 -1.71 -2.09
CA SER A 34 12.69 -0.41 -2.56
C SER A 34 11.16 -0.35 -2.62
N SER A 35 10.49 -1.49 -2.81
CA SER A 35 9.02 -1.59 -2.79
C SER A 35 8.42 -1.49 -1.39
N LEU A 36 9.22 -1.72 -0.34
CA LEU A 36 8.76 -1.74 1.06
C LEU A 36 9.04 -0.41 1.78
N ILE A 37 9.95 0.41 1.27
CA ILE A 37 10.28 1.71 1.87
C ILE A 37 9.02 2.57 1.92
N ASP A 38 8.79 3.25 3.04
CA ASP A 38 7.65 4.13 3.34
C ASP A 38 6.27 3.41 3.42
N ARG A 39 6.25 2.07 3.22
CA ARG A 39 5.03 1.25 3.31
C ARG A 39 5.06 0.31 4.51
N VAL A 40 6.24 -0.20 4.84
CA VAL A 40 6.43 -1.19 5.89
C VAL A 40 7.43 -0.64 6.91
N GLN A 41 7.24 -0.97 8.19
CA GLN A 41 8.15 -0.52 9.25
C GLN A 41 9.58 -0.96 8.97
N ARG A 42 10.56 -0.06 9.17
CA ARG A 42 11.98 -0.33 8.91
C ARG A 42 12.49 -1.60 9.61
N LYS A 43 12.08 -1.84 10.85
CA LYS A 43 12.51 -3.06 11.58
C LYS A 43 12.00 -4.33 10.91
N THR A 44 10.78 -4.32 10.39
CA THR A 44 10.20 -5.44 9.64
C THR A 44 10.97 -5.69 8.34
N ILE A 45 11.28 -4.64 7.59
CA ILE A 45 12.08 -4.76 6.35
C ILE A 45 13.42 -5.44 6.65
N LEU A 46 14.16 -4.95 7.65
CA LEU A 46 15.46 -5.49 8.02
C LEU A 46 15.35 -6.94 8.54
N TYR A 47 14.32 -7.24 9.34
CA TYR A 47 14.09 -8.59 9.83
C TYR A 47 13.86 -9.58 8.68
N LEU A 48 12.90 -9.30 7.80
CA LEU A 48 12.60 -10.16 6.65
C LEU A 48 13.82 -10.32 5.72
N THR A 49 14.56 -9.24 5.50
CA THR A 49 15.73 -9.22 4.62
C THR A 49 16.90 -10.02 5.19
N TYR A 50 17.25 -9.80 6.46
CA TYR A 50 18.43 -10.44 7.05
C TYR A 50 18.19 -11.91 7.40
N THR A 51 16.97 -12.27 7.79
CA THR A 51 16.67 -13.63 8.21
C THR A 51 16.09 -14.50 7.10
N ALA A 52 15.61 -13.88 6.01
CA ALA A 52 14.80 -14.55 4.98
C ALA A 52 13.63 -15.35 5.61
N ALA A 53 13.10 -14.89 6.73
CA ALA A 53 12.04 -15.58 7.46
C ALA A 53 10.73 -15.56 6.64
N SER A 54 10.02 -16.70 6.66
CA SER A 54 8.63 -16.77 6.22
C SER A 54 7.73 -16.25 7.33
N VAL A 55 6.78 -15.37 6.98
CA VAL A 55 5.79 -14.81 7.91
C VAL A 55 4.38 -15.03 7.37
N ASP A 56 3.42 -15.15 8.27
CA ASP A 56 2.02 -15.37 7.95
C ASP A 56 1.28 -14.07 7.57
N ALA A 57 0.04 -14.21 7.18
CA ALA A 57 -0.83 -13.10 6.81
C ALA A 57 -1.06 -12.13 8.00
N GLN A 58 -1.12 -12.62 9.23
CA GLN A 58 -1.33 -11.78 10.40
C GLN A 58 -0.11 -10.89 10.68
N TYR A 59 1.11 -11.43 10.55
CA TYR A 59 2.33 -10.63 10.64
C TYR A 59 2.39 -9.59 9.53
N ALA A 60 2.03 -9.97 8.29
CA ALA A 60 2.00 -9.08 7.14
C ALA A 60 1.01 -7.92 7.34
N LEU A 61 -0.18 -8.19 7.89
CA LEU A 61 -1.17 -7.15 8.24
C LEU A 61 -0.63 -6.20 9.31
N ASN A 62 -0.10 -6.73 10.41
CA ASN A 62 0.41 -5.95 11.52
C ASN A 62 1.60 -5.05 11.14
N SER A 63 2.35 -5.44 10.13
CA SER A 63 3.50 -4.69 9.63
C SER A 63 3.17 -3.67 8.52
N GLY A 64 1.92 -3.63 8.06
CA GLY A 64 1.48 -2.76 6.97
C GLY A 64 1.84 -3.27 5.56
N LEU A 65 2.29 -4.51 5.43
CA LEU A 65 2.58 -5.13 4.14
C LEU A 65 1.33 -5.43 3.33
N ILE A 66 0.22 -5.74 4.00
CA ILE A 66 -1.10 -5.95 3.40
C ILE A 66 -2.17 -5.13 4.12
N SER A 67 -3.29 -4.91 3.44
CA SER A 67 -4.40 -4.06 3.91
C SER A 67 -5.48 -4.85 4.65
N GLN A 68 -5.69 -6.12 4.30
CA GLN A 68 -6.78 -6.94 4.84
C GLN A 68 -6.47 -8.43 4.73
N ILE A 69 -6.99 -9.20 5.70
CA ILE A 69 -7.02 -10.67 5.67
C ILE A 69 -8.48 -11.13 5.57
N VAL A 70 -8.71 -12.12 4.73
CA VAL A 70 -10.03 -12.76 4.58
C VAL A 70 -9.87 -14.28 4.48
N PRO A 71 -10.93 -15.06 4.79
CA PRO A 71 -10.94 -16.50 4.49
C PRO A 71 -10.66 -16.75 3.01
N ALA A 72 -9.90 -17.81 2.68
CA ALA A 72 -9.49 -18.12 1.32
C ALA A 72 -10.66 -18.19 0.32
N ASN A 73 -11.80 -18.74 0.75
CA ASN A 73 -13.02 -18.84 -0.06
C ASN A 73 -13.74 -17.49 -0.28
N GLN A 74 -13.38 -16.45 0.46
CA GLN A 74 -13.96 -15.08 0.33
C GLN A 74 -13.04 -14.13 -0.43
N LEU A 75 -11.81 -14.52 -0.74
CA LEU A 75 -10.80 -13.63 -1.34
C LEU A 75 -11.30 -12.94 -2.61
N LYS A 76 -11.89 -13.71 -3.53
CA LYS A 76 -12.42 -13.17 -4.79
C LYS A 76 -13.53 -12.14 -4.55
N ASN A 77 -14.46 -12.43 -3.65
CA ASN A 77 -15.58 -11.54 -3.33
C ASN A 77 -15.08 -10.22 -2.69
N SER A 78 -14.16 -10.32 -1.75
CA SER A 78 -13.58 -9.14 -1.09
C SER A 78 -12.79 -8.26 -2.05
N ILE A 79 -12.09 -8.85 -3.03
CA ILE A 79 -11.41 -8.09 -4.10
C ILE A 79 -12.45 -7.34 -4.95
N GLU A 80 -13.55 -8.01 -5.34
CA GLU A 80 -14.60 -7.40 -6.15
C GLU A 80 -15.30 -6.24 -5.42
N GLU A 81 -15.60 -6.41 -4.13
CA GLU A 81 -16.16 -5.36 -3.27
C GLU A 81 -15.24 -4.13 -3.18
N ALA A 82 -13.95 -4.35 -2.96
CA ALA A 82 -12.96 -3.27 -2.91
C ALA A 82 -12.84 -2.56 -4.27
N ALA A 83 -12.78 -3.32 -5.36
CA ALA A 83 -12.72 -2.78 -6.71
C ALA A 83 -13.97 -1.96 -7.05
N GLU A 84 -15.15 -2.44 -6.66
CA GLU A 84 -16.41 -1.71 -6.88
C GLU A 84 -16.48 -0.42 -6.05
N ALA A 85 -15.98 -0.44 -4.82
CA ALA A 85 -15.86 0.77 -4.01
C ALA A 85 -14.97 1.83 -4.69
N ILE A 86 -13.84 1.41 -5.25
CA ILE A 86 -12.91 2.30 -5.96
C ILE A 86 -13.54 2.84 -7.25
N ARG A 87 -14.25 2.02 -8.03
CA ARG A 87 -14.92 2.44 -9.27
C ARG A 87 -15.94 3.57 -9.07
N ARG A 88 -16.49 3.69 -7.85
CA ARG A 88 -17.44 4.78 -7.49
C ARG A 88 -16.75 6.10 -7.21
N ILE A 89 -15.45 6.11 -7.03
CA ILE A 89 -14.69 7.33 -6.76
C ILE A 89 -14.37 8.03 -8.08
N PRO A 90 -14.59 9.34 -8.23
CA PRO A 90 -14.18 10.07 -9.41
C PRO A 90 -12.67 9.95 -9.65
N PHE A 91 -12.27 9.73 -10.89
CA PHE A 91 -10.86 9.53 -11.25
C PHE A 91 -9.93 10.68 -10.76
N PRO A 92 -10.30 11.97 -10.85
CA PRO A 92 -9.47 13.04 -10.29
C PRO A 92 -9.22 12.90 -8.78
N ALA A 93 -10.20 12.41 -8.02
CA ALA A 93 -10.05 12.19 -6.58
C ALA A 93 -9.07 11.04 -6.28
N ILE A 94 -9.14 9.94 -7.04
CA ILE A 94 -8.18 8.83 -6.91
C ILE A 94 -6.76 9.33 -7.17
N ASN A 95 -6.55 10.09 -8.26
CA ASN A 95 -5.24 10.64 -8.60
C ASN A 95 -4.72 11.58 -7.51
N ALA A 96 -5.56 12.46 -6.99
CA ALA A 96 -5.17 13.39 -5.92
C ALA A 96 -4.78 12.67 -4.63
N VAL A 97 -5.52 11.64 -4.22
CA VAL A 97 -5.17 10.82 -3.05
C VAL A 97 -3.82 10.12 -3.28
N LYS A 98 -3.62 9.53 -4.44
CA LYS A 98 -2.37 8.85 -4.77
C LYS A 98 -1.18 9.82 -4.86
N GLU A 99 -1.36 10.97 -5.50
CA GLU A 99 -0.37 12.03 -5.59
C GLU A 99 0.01 12.56 -4.20
N PHE A 100 -0.99 12.88 -3.37
CA PHE A 100 -0.74 13.36 -2.01
C PHE A 100 -0.02 12.30 -1.15
N SER A 101 -0.49 11.04 -1.17
CA SER A 101 0.12 9.96 -0.39
C SER A 101 1.59 9.72 -0.74
N THR A 102 1.98 9.98 -1.99
CA THR A 102 3.37 9.80 -2.44
C THR A 102 4.24 11.02 -2.15
N ASN A 103 3.73 12.22 -2.44
CA ASN A 103 4.53 13.45 -2.39
C ASN A 103 4.55 14.12 -1.00
N SER A 104 3.65 13.74 -0.10
CA SER A 104 3.66 14.25 1.30
C SER A 104 4.67 13.55 2.21
N ILE A 105 5.24 12.41 1.78
CA ILE A 105 6.21 11.65 2.56
C ILE A 105 7.45 12.53 2.83
N GLY A 106 7.80 12.66 4.12
CA GLY A 106 8.97 13.44 4.55
C GLY A 106 8.78 14.96 4.56
N LEU A 107 7.61 15.47 4.17
CA LEU A 107 7.32 16.90 4.33
C LEU A 107 7.11 17.28 5.80
N PRO A 108 7.53 18.49 6.22
CA PRO A 108 7.06 19.07 7.47
C PRO A 108 5.53 19.16 7.49
N MET A 109 4.91 19.03 8.67
CA MET A 109 3.44 19.03 8.82
C MET A 109 2.78 20.23 8.13
N SER A 110 3.30 21.43 8.33
CA SER A 110 2.76 22.66 7.70
C SER A 110 2.80 22.62 6.17
N ALA A 111 3.88 22.10 5.59
CA ALA A 111 3.99 21.96 4.13
C ALA A 111 3.02 20.89 3.59
N ALA A 112 2.84 19.78 4.32
CA ALA A 112 1.86 18.75 3.97
C ALA A 112 0.42 19.29 4.03
N GLU A 113 0.09 20.12 5.04
CA GLU A 113 -1.22 20.78 5.17
C GLU A 113 -1.48 21.77 4.02
N ASP A 114 -0.49 22.57 3.65
CA ASP A 114 -0.62 23.51 2.52
C ASP A 114 -0.78 22.77 1.19
N TYR A 115 -0.05 21.68 1.01
CA TYR A 115 -0.19 20.82 -0.16
C TYR A 115 -1.57 20.17 -0.22
N ALA A 116 -2.04 19.61 0.89
CA ALA A 116 -3.39 19.02 1.00
C ALA A 116 -4.47 20.06 0.66
N ARG A 117 -4.37 21.28 1.19
CA ARG A 117 -5.31 22.37 0.93
C ARG A 117 -5.33 22.76 -0.55
N SER A 118 -4.17 22.82 -1.18
CA SER A 118 -4.03 23.15 -2.61
C SER A 118 -4.67 22.08 -3.50
N LEU A 119 -4.37 20.80 -3.26
CA LEU A 119 -4.97 19.68 -3.99
C LEU A 119 -6.49 19.63 -3.77
N HIS A 120 -6.96 19.79 -2.54
CA HIS A 120 -8.39 19.79 -2.22
C HIS A 120 -9.14 20.88 -3.01
N SER A 121 -8.62 22.09 -3.02
CA SER A 121 -9.23 23.21 -3.75
C SER A 121 -9.28 22.96 -5.26
N LEU A 122 -8.18 22.44 -5.83
CA LEU A 122 -8.08 22.13 -7.25
C LEU A 122 -9.08 21.06 -7.67
N ILE A 123 -9.11 19.94 -6.94
CA ILE A 123 -9.94 18.78 -7.29
C ILE A 123 -11.43 19.08 -7.10
N ASN A 124 -11.83 19.68 -5.97
CA ASN A 124 -13.25 19.99 -5.71
C ASN A 124 -13.83 21.06 -6.64
N SER A 125 -12.98 21.87 -7.29
CA SER A 125 -13.43 22.82 -8.31
C SER A 125 -13.61 22.20 -9.70
N SER A 126 -13.15 20.95 -9.91
CA SER A 126 -13.27 20.25 -11.20
C SER A 126 -14.73 19.84 -11.51
N GLU A 127 -15.10 19.89 -12.79
CA GLU A 127 -16.43 19.46 -13.24
C GLU A 127 -16.73 18.01 -12.84
N ALA A 128 -15.77 17.12 -12.95
CA ALA A 128 -15.91 15.70 -12.61
C ALA A 128 -16.28 15.43 -11.13
N MET A 129 -16.11 16.42 -10.23
CA MET A 129 -16.53 16.33 -8.82
C MET A 129 -17.89 16.96 -8.57
N ARG A 130 -18.41 17.78 -9.51
CA ARG A 130 -19.69 18.49 -9.37
C ARG A 130 -20.87 17.68 -9.88
N ASP A 131 -20.66 16.74 -10.77
CA ASP A 131 -21.70 15.94 -11.45
C ASP A 131 -22.14 14.69 -10.64
N LYS A 132 -22.07 14.75 -9.31
CA LYS A 132 -22.54 13.69 -8.41
C LYS A 132 -23.68 14.12 -7.52
#